data_f20b704b125395e5f312865fbbbbab8e
#
_entry.id   f20b704b125395e5f312865fbbbbab8e
#
_cell.length_a   1.000
_cell.length_b   1.000
_cell.length_c   1.000
_cell.angle_alpha   90.00
_cell.angle_beta   90.00
_cell.angle_gamma   90.00
#
_symmetry.space_group_name_H-M   'P 1'
#
loop_
_entity.id
_entity.type
_entity.pdbx_description
1 polymer ?
#
loop_
_entity_poly.entity_id
_entity_poly.type
_entity_poly.pdbx_seq_one_letter_code
_entity_poly.pdbx_strand_id
1 'polypeptide(L)'
;IMPFDVEHDAEQPLGFLMANRDGEKLVFITDSYYCRYTFSGLTHIAVECNYSLRILDENIAAGRVHPAMRPRLLRSHFSLENVLDFLRANDMSKVQEIHLLHLSDNNSDEALFKRKVQEVSGKPVYIAGR
;
A
#
# COMPACT_ATOMS: atom_id res chain seq x y z
N ILE A 1 -17.28 -7.48 -8.34
CA ILE A 1 -15.85 -7.64 -8.00
C ILE A 1 -15.07 -7.88 -9.26
N MET A 2 -14.03 -7.12 -9.47
CA MET A 2 -13.18 -7.23 -10.65
C MET A 2 -11.74 -7.50 -10.17
N PRO A 3 -11.19 -8.68 -10.43
CA PRO A 3 -9.78 -8.95 -10.14
C PRO A 3 -8.87 -8.29 -11.18
N PHE A 4 -7.68 -7.93 -10.78
CA PHE A 4 -6.65 -7.43 -11.67
C PHE A 4 -5.27 -7.88 -11.18
N ASP A 5 -4.31 -7.91 -12.09
CA ASP A 5 -2.94 -8.32 -11.77
C ASP A 5 -2.18 -7.19 -11.07
N VAL A 6 -1.39 -7.55 -10.07
CA VAL A 6 -0.46 -6.66 -9.41
C VAL A 6 0.94 -7.27 -9.45
N GLU A 7 1.96 -6.45 -9.19
CA GLU A 7 3.34 -6.90 -9.25
C GLU A 7 3.73 -7.65 -7.98
N HIS A 8 4.05 -8.93 -8.12
CA HIS A 8 4.49 -9.81 -7.05
C HIS A 8 5.28 -10.97 -7.66
N ASP A 9 6.11 -11.64 -6.88
CA ASP A 9 6.84 -12.83 -7.33
C ASP A 9 6.08 -14.14 -7.11
N ALA A 10 4.85 -14.09 -6.63
CA ALA A 10 3.97 -15.24 -6.49
C ALA A 10 3.30 -15.60 -7.81
N GLU A 11 2.77 -16.84 -7.91
CA GLU A 11 2.15 -17.34 -9.13
C GLU A 11 0.89 -16.57 -9.55
N GLN A 12 0.10 -16.07 -8.59
CA GLN A 12 -1.16 -15.38 -8.87
C GLN A 12 -1.31 -14.13 -7.99
N PRO A 13 -0.54 -13.08 -8.25
CA PRO A 13 -0.73 -11.81 -7.54
C PRO A 13 -2.01 -11.14 -8.02
N LEU A 14 -2.94 -10.84 -7.10
CA LEU A 14 -4.22 -10.24 -7.45
C LEU A 14 -4.55 -9.03 -6.59
N GLY A 15 -5.06 -7.99 -7.26
CA GLY A 15 -5.82 -6.94 -6.62
C GLY A 15 -7.30 -7.06 -6.98
N PHE A 16 -8.15 -6.35 -6.28
CA PHE A 16 -9.59 -6.39 -6.49
C PHE A 16 -10.17 -5.00 -6.54
N LEU A 17 -11.05 -4.79 -7.51
CA LEU A 17 -11.85 -3.59 -7.63
C LEU A 17 -13.31 -3.97 -7.42
N MET A 18 -13.95 -3.35 -6.44
CA MET A 18 -15.33 -3.61 -6.10
C MET A 18 -16.14 -2.32 -6.20
N ALA A 19 -17.29 -2.38 -6.86
CA ALA A 19 -18.19 -1.24 -6.97
C ALA A 19 -19.61 -1.69 -6.65
N ASN A 20 -20.39 -0.81 -6.03
CA ASN A 20 -21.80 -1.06 -5.76
C ASN A 20 -22.70 -0.06 -6.49
N ARG A 21 -24.02 -0.19 -6.30
CA ARG A 21 -25.02 0.66 -6.96
C ARG A 21 -25.08 2.08 -6.39
N ASP A 22 -24.57 2.27 -5.18
CA ASP A 22 -24.62 3.55 -4.48
C ASP A 22 -23.45 4.47 -4.84
N GLY A 23 -22.62 4.07 -5.80
CA GLY A 23 -21.47 4.84 -6.25
C GLY A 23 -20.21 4.63 -5.44
N GLU A 24 -20.22 3.70 -4.49
CA GLU A 24 -19.01 3.35 -3.75
C GLU A 24 -18.12 2.45 -4.59
N LYS A 25 -16.83 2.73 -4.58
CA LYS A 25 -15.84 2.00 -5.37
C LYS A 25 -14.57 1.80 -4.54
N LEU A 26 -14.29 0.55 -4.22
CA LEU A 26 -13.16 0.14 -3.41
C LEU A 26 -12.10 -0.56 -4.26
N VAL A 27 -10.84 -0.17 -4.10
CA VAL A 27 -9.71 -0.96 -4.57
C VAL A 27 -9.03 -1.63 -3.37
N PHE A 28 -8.72 -2.91 -3.51
CA PHE A 28 -8.04 -3.72 -2.48
C PHE A 28 -6.79 -4.33 -3.10
N ILE A 29 -5.62 -4.01 -2.53
CA ILE A 29 -4.33 -4.49 -3.03
C ILE A 29 -3.50 -4.98 -1.86
N THR A 30 -3.09 -6.25 -1.92
CA THR A 30 -2.22 -6.86 -0.91
C THR A 30 -1.26 -7.85 -1.56
N ASP A 31 -0.19 -8.19 -0.86
CA ASP A 31 0.85 -9.14 -1.31
C ASP A 31 1.42 -8.77 -2.68
N SER A 32 1.71 -7.50 -2.86
CA SER A 32 2.17 -6.91 -4.10
C SER A 32 3.19 -5.83 -3.79
N TYR A 33 4.11 -5.56 -4.72
CA TYR A 33 5.05 -4.46 -4.53
C TYR A 33 4.66 -3.22 -5.35
N TYR A 34 3.82 -3.36 -6.37
CA TYR A 34 3.39 -2.22 -7.18
C TYR A 34 2.08 -2.51 -7.90
N CYS A 35 1.30 -1.46 -8.15
CA CYS A 35 0.12 -1.51 -9.00
C CYS A 35 0.26 -0.46 -10.09
N ARG A 36 0.38 -0.92 -11.33
CA ARG A 36 0.55 -0.03 -12.50
C ARG A 36 -0.77 0.49 -13.06
N TYR A 37 -1.90 -0.01 -12.56
CA TYR A 37 -3.20 0.46 -12.98
C TYR A 37 -3.60 1.72 -12.24
N THR A 38 -4.33 2.59 -12.92
CA THR A 38 -4.98 3.75 -12.31
C THR A 38 -6.49 3.57 -12.39
N PHE A 39 -7.19 4.12 -11.43
CA PHE A 39 -8.64 3.97 -11.31
C PHE A 39 -9.29 5.34 -11.18
N SER A 40 -10.48 5.51 -11.75
CA SER A 40 -11.26 6.73 -11.58
C SER A 40 -12.41 6.51 -10.61
N GLY A 41 -12.76 7.53 -9.86
CA GLY A 41 -13.93 7.50 -9.00
C GLY A 41 -13.80 6.63 -7.75
N LEU A 42 -12.59 6.31 -7.32
CA LEU A 42 -12.38 5.56 -6.07
C LEU A 42 -12.95 6.32 -4.88
N THR A 43 -13.69 5.62 -4.03
CA THR A 43 -14.21 6.15 -2.77
C THR A 43 -13.49 5.56 -1.57
N HIS A 44 -12.95 4.36 -1.71
CA HIS A 44 -12.25 3.64 -0.65
C HIS A 44 -11.01 2.97 -1.21
N ILE A 45 -9.92 3.03 -0.47
CA ILE A 45 -8.66 2.37 -0.83
C ILE A 45 -8.23 1.51 0.36
N ALA A 46 -7.96 0.24 0.10
CA ALA A 46 -7.33 -0.66 1.06
C ALA A 46 -6.07 -1.21 0.39
N VAL A 47 -4.91 -0.76 0.83
CA VAL A 47 -3.64 -1.09 0.20
C VAL A 47 -2.62 -1.51 1.24
N GLU A 48 -1.86 -2.56 0.91
CA GLU A 48 -0.74 -2.96 1.75
C GLU A 48 0.28 -1.83 1.87
N CYS A 49 0.81 -1.64 3.07
CA CYS A 49 1.89 -0.70 3.34
C CYS A 49 2.84 -1.37 4.34
N ASN A 50 3.62 -2.32 3.84
CA ASN A 50 4.34 -3.26 4.69
C ASN A 50 5.56 -2.64 5.37
N TYR A 51 6.32 -1.83 4.65
CA TYR A 51 7.58 -1.28 5.14
C TYR A 51 7.86 0.09 4.51
N SER A 52 8.83 0.81 5.10
CA SER A 52 9.44 1.97 4.46
C SER A 52 10.83 1.57 3.99
N LEU A 53 11.19 1.93 2.77
CA LEU A 53 12.52 1.66 2.25
C LEU A 53 13.60 2.33 3.12
N ARG A 54 13.33 3.55 3.60
CA ARG A 54 14.25 4.26 4.50
C ARG A 54 14.44 3.50 5.81
N ILE A 55 13.36 3.05 6.45
CA ILE A 55 13.44 2.30 7.71
C ILE A 55 14.16 0.97 7.50
N LEU A 56 13.83 0.26 6.42
CA LEU A 56 14.49 -0.99 6.07
C LEU A 56 16.00 -0.79 5.92
N ASP A 57 16.42 0.22 5.17
CA ASP A 57 17.85 0.49 4.94
C ASP A 57 18.55 0.91 6.23
N GLU A 58 17.90 1.69 7.09
CA GLU A 58 18.43 2.01 8.43
C GLU A 58 18.61 0.75 9.29
N ASN A 59 17.66 -0.16 9.26
CA ASN A 59 17.72 -1.41 10.02
C ASN A 59 18.81 -2.33 9.50
N ILE A 60 19.02 -2.39 8.19
CA ILE A 60 20.11 -3.16 7.59
C ILE A 60 21.46 -2.57 8.01
N ALA A 61 21.62 -1.25 7.90
CA ALA A 61 22.86 -0.56 8.30
C ALA A 61 23.19 -0.76 9.78
N ALA A 62 22.17 -0.84 10.63
CA ALA A 62 22.35 -1.05 12.08
C ALA A 62 22.49 -2.53 12.46
N GLY A 63 22.43 -3.45 11.51
CA GLY A 63 22.56 -4.87 11.76
C GLY A 63 21.30 -5.53 12.34
N ARG A 64 20.15 -4.85 12.32
CA ARG A 64 18.89 -5.39 12.86
C ARG A 64 18.16 -6.28 11.84
N VAL A 65 18.42 -6.08 10.55
CA VAL A 65 17.82 -6.86 9.47
C VAL A 65 18.91 -7.31 8.52
N HIS A 66 18.85 -8.56 8.11
CA HIS A 66 19.83 -9.12 7.17
C HIS A 66 19.66 -8.50 5.79
N PRO A 67 20.77 -8.10 5.10
CA PRO A 67 20.69 -7.49 3.77
C PRO A 67 19.93 -8.32 2.72
N ALA A 68 19.91 -9.65 2.85
CA ALA A 68 19.19 -10.53 1.93
C ALA A 68 17.68 -10.32 1.94
N MET A 69 17.12 -9.69 2.98
CA MET A 69 15.70 -9.37 3.04
C MET A 69 15.27 -8.28 2.07
N ARG A 70 16.19 -7.37 1.73
CA ARG A 70 15.88 -6.21 0.90
C ARG A 70 15.30 -6.58 -0.47
N PRO A 71 15.98 -7.40 -1.29
CA PRO A 71 15.42 -7.77 -2.59
C PRO A 71 14.13 -8.57 -2.49
N ARG A 72 13.94 -9.33 -1.42
CA ARG A 72 12.70 -10.08 -1.18
C ARG A 72 11.53 -9.14 -0.95
N LEU A 73 11.69 -8.18 -0.06
CA LEU A 73 10.62 -7.21 0.27
C LEU A 73 10.27 -6.34 -0.92
N LEU A 74 11.27 -5.90 -1.69
CA LEU A 74 11.06 -5.08 -2.88
C LEU A 74 10.22 -5.76 -3.96
N ARG A 75 10.19 -7.08 -3.99
CA ARG A 75 9.45 -7.86 -4.99
C ARG A 75 8.14 -8.45 -4.48
N SER A 76 7.90 -8.40 -3.18
CA SER A 76 6.76 -9.12 -2.57
C SER A 76 5.75 -8.21 -1.89
N HIS A 77 6.18 -7.02 -1.45
CA HIS A 77 5.34 -6.17 -0.61
C HIS A 77 5.42 -4.71 -1.01
N PHE A 78 4.32 -4.00 -0.80
CA PHE A 78 4.26 -2.56 -1.04
C PHE A 78 5.05 -1.81 0.03
N SER A 79 5.96 -0.96 -0.42
CA SER A 79 6.61 0.01 0.45
C SER A 79 5.74 1.24 0.64
N LEU A 80 5.97 2.02 1.69
CA LEU A 80 5.35 3.33 1.86
C LEU A 80 5.57 4.20 0.61
N GLU A 81 6.80 4.21 0.09
CA GLU A 81 7.17 5.01 -1.07
C GLU A 81 6.31 4.65 -2.29
N ASN A 82 6.10 3.35 -2.53
CA ASN A 82 5.25 2.89 -3.63
C ASN A 82 3.77 3.16 -3.39
N VAL A 83 3.31 3.10 -2.13
CA VAL A 83 1.94 3.51 -1.78
C VAL A 83 1.72 4.98 -2.12
N LEU A 84 2.65 5.84 -1.75
CA LEU A 84 2.54 7.28 -2.03
C LEU A 84 2.50 7.55 -3.55
N ASP A 85 3.31 6.84 -4.33
CA ASP A 85 3.30 6.94 -5.78
C ASP A 85 1.96 6.49 -6.36
N PHE A 86 1.40 5.39 -5.85
CA PHE A 86 0.09 4.91 -6.26
C PHE A 86 -1.00 5.96 -5.99
N LEU A 87 -0.98 6.57 -4.81
CA LEU A 87 -1.95 7.60 -4.46
C LEU A 87 -1.83 8.85 -5.34
N ARG A 88 -0.60 9.26 -5.65
CA ARG A 88 -0.37 10.40 -6.55
C ARG A 88 -0.82 10.13 -7.98
N ALA A 89 -0.78 8.89 -8.41
CA ALA A 89 -1.18 8.49 -9.77
C ALA A 89 -2.69 8.41 -9.95
N ASN A 90 -3.47 8.41 -8.86
CA ASN A 90 -4.92 8.25 -8.91
C ASN A 90 -5.63 9.54 -8.51
N ASP A 91 -6.84 9.72 -9.01
CA ASP A 91 -7.70 10.84 -8.60
C ASP A 91 -8.27 10.56 -7.21
N MET A 92 -7.89 11.37 -6.23
CA MET A 92 -8.32 11.25 -4.85
C MET A 92 -9.61 12.02 -4.53
N SER A 93 -10.18 12.74 -5.49
CA SER A 93 -11.27 13.71 -5.22
C SER A 93 -12.50 13.08 -4.57
N LYS A 94 -12.81 11.81 -4.88
CA LYS A 94 -13.97 11.10 -4.31
C LYS A 94 -13.60 10.15 -3.19
N VAL A 95 -12.33 10.00 -2.89
CA VAL A 95 -11.87 9.09 -1.82
C VAL A 95 -12.34 9.62 -0.47
N GLN A 96 -12.98 8.75 0.29
CA GLN A 96 -13.51 9.04 1.62
C GLN A 96 -12.58 8.56 2.72
N GLU A 97 -11.93 7.41 2.51
CA GLU A 97 -11.01 6.85 3.48
C GLU A 97 -10.01 5.91 2.83
N ILE A 98 -8.85 5.78 3.48
CA ILE A 98 -7.77 4.91 3.07
C ILE A 98 -7.42 4.01 4.24
N HIS A 99 -7.34 2.71 3.97
CA HIS A 99 -6.93 1.70 4.94
C HIS A 99 -5.57 1.13 4.55
N LEU A 100 -4.61 1.22 5.46
CA LEU A 100 -3.30 0.63 5.28
C LEU A 100 -3.28 -0.75 5.92
N LEU A 101 -2.84 -1.74 5.16
CA LEU A 101 -2.89 -3.15 5.53
C LEU A 101 -1.48 -3.69 5.74
N HIS A 102 -1.37 -4.72 6.56
CA HIS A 102 -0.19 -5.60 6.62
C HIS A 102 1.12 -4.87 6.91
N LEU A 103 1.12 -3.95 7.88
CA LEU A 103 2.36 -3.28 8.32
C LEU A 103 3.27 -4.30 9.00
N SER A 104 4.56 -4.27 8.66
CA SER A 104 5.53 -5.14 9.33
C SER A 104 5.81 -4.66 10.76
N ASP A 105 6.27 -5.56 11.62
CA ASP A 105 6.59 -5.20 13.00
C ASP A 105 7.90 -4.42 13.10
N ASN A 106 8.86 -4.69 12.22
CA ASN A 106 10.22 -4.18 12.36
C ASN A 106 10.58 -3.07 11.38
N ASN A 107 9.95 -3.02 10.21
CA ASN A 107 10.33 -2.13 9.11
C ASN A 107 9.25 -1.10 8.81
N SER A 108 8.32 -0.88 9.73
CA SER A 108 7.26 0.11 9.61
C SER A 108 7.18 1.01 10.83
N ASP A 109 6.52 2.14 10.64
CA ASP A 109 6.19 3.11 11.69
C ASP A 109 4.76 3.55 11.43
N GLU A 110 3.83 3.07 12.25
CA GLU A 110 2.40 3.29 12.09
C GLU A 110 2.03 4.77 12.04
N ALA A 111 2.55 5.55 12.99
CA ALA A 111 2.28 6.99 13.05
C ALA A 111 2.85 7.74 11.85
N LEU A 112 4.07 7.39 11.44
CA LEU A 112 4.72 7.98 10.28
C LEU A 112 3.95 7.63 8.99
N PHE A 113 3.57 6.39 8.81
CA PHE A 113 2.85 5.93 7.62
C PHE A 113 1.50 6.63 7.50
N LYS A 114 0.75 6.68 8.59
CA LYS A 114 -0.54 7.38 8.63
C LYS A 114 -0.38 8.86 8.26
N ARG A 115 0.59 9.54 8.85
CA ARG A 115 0.84 10.96 8.59
C ARG A 115 1.22 11.21 7.12
N LYS A 116 2.14 10.39 6.57
CA LYS A 116 2.60 10.57 5.18
C LYS A 116 1.47 10.33 4.18
N VAL A 117 0.66 9.31 4.40
CA VAL A 117 -0.46 9.01 3.53
C VAL A 117 -1.52 10.12 3.62
N GLN A 118 -1.78 10.65 4.82
CA GLN A 118 -2.67 11.79 5.00
C GLN A 118 -2.16 13.04 4.29
N GLU A 119 -0.87 13.32 4.37
CA GLU A 119 -0.27 14.48 3.69
C GLU A 119 -0.43 14.41 2.17
N VAL A 120 -0.21 13.25 1.58
CA VAL A 120 -0.28 13.06 0.12
C VAL A 120 -1.73 13.05 -0.37
N SER A 121 -2.61 12.37 0.35
CA SER A 121 -4.01 12.16 -0.08
C SER A 121 -4.97 13.25 0.36
N GLY A 122 -4.73 13.85 1.50
CA GLY A 122 -5.67 14.76 2.15
C GLY A 122 -6.90 14.06 2.72
N LYS A 123 -6.82 12.74 2.95
CA LYS A 123 -7.97 11.92 3.35
C LYS A 123 -7.73 11.23 4.69
N PRO A 124 -8.82 10.84 5.40
CA PRO A 124 -8.69 10.02 6.61
C PRO A 124 -7.99 8.69 6.31
N VAL A 125 -7.06 8.33 7.18
CA VAL A 125 -6.25 7.10 7.03
C VAL A 125 -6.39 6.27 8.28
N TYR A 126 -6.60 4.97 8.10
CA TYR A 126 -6.77 3.99 9.16
C TYR A 126 -5.76 2.86 8.99
N ILE A 127 -5.26 2.35 10.11
CA ILE A 127 -4.38 1.18 10.11
C ILE A 127 -5.24 -0.04 10.43
N ALA A 128 -5.35 -0.97 9.49
CA ALA A 128 -6.14 -2.17 9.66
C ALA A 128 -5.36 -3.25 10.40
N GLY A 129 -6.04 -3.98 11.29
CA GLY A 129 -5.46 -5.13 11.98
C GLY A 129 -4.57 -4.79 13.17
N ARG A 130 -4.63 -3.58 13.65
CA ARG A 130 -3.85 -3.17 14.82
C ARG A 130 -4.67 -2.42 15.83
#